data_0d735b8c7a79e81578c06c5416d87329
#
_entry.id   0d735b8c7a79e81578c06c5416d87329
#
_cell.length_a   1.000
_cell.length_b   1.000
_cell.length_c   1.000
_cell.angle_alpha   90.00
_cell.angle_beta   90.00
_cell.angle_gamma   90.00
#
_symmetry.space_group_name_H-M   'P 1'
#
loop_
_entity.id
_entity.type
_entity.pdbx_description
1 polymer ?
#
loop_
_entity_poly.entity_id
_entity_poly.type
_entity_poly.pdbx_seq_one_letter_code
_entity_poly.pdbx_strand_id
1 'polypeptide(L)'
;MTAETFSWWKKQVESSADEIVVTCHHHMLRETTVGSGDYEGVSKNPDGTYRSGKYHGPDGAPEGASYLYFVDDKPKAQAFESYLAAHPGAIDLWLGGHTHTHPDDVLNGRSHVERKWGVNFVNCAQLSKFHSYVTCPPMSRHFTFTEGSRLVRVRCYLHDDTHAAQGWYPNAECGLELSKPFYRS
;
A
#
# COMPACT_ATOMS: atom_id res chain seq x y z
N MET A 1 -1.38 13.02 2.05
CA MET A 1 0.09 13.22 2.18
C MET A 1 0.42 14.67 1.91
N THR A 2 1.46 15.23 2.55
CA THR A 2 1.96 16.59 2.27
C THR A 2 3.44 16.53 1.90
N ALA A 3 3.95 17.62 1.31
CA ALA A 3 5.38 17.76 1.00
C ALA A 3 6.26 17.67 2.26
N GLU A 4 5.79 18.21 3.37
CA GLU A 4 6.48 18.13 4.66
C GLU A 4 6.59 16.68 5.14
N THR A 5 5.47 15.91 5.07
CA THR A 5 5.47 14.49 5.44
C THR A 5 6.40 13.66 4.57
N PHE A 6 6.45 13.94 3.26
CA PHE A 6 7.39 13.27 2.35
C PHE A 6 8.85 13.60 2.73
N SER A 7 9.15 14.87 3.01
CA SER A 7 10.49 15.30 3.40
C SER A 7 10.93 14.66 4.72
N TRP A 8 10.03 14.57 5.70
CA TRP A 8 10.26 13.87 6.96
C TRP A 8 10.52 12.38 6.72
N TRP A 9 9.65 11.70 5.95
CA TRP A 9 9.78 10.28 5.64
C TRP A 9 11.13 9.98 4.95
N LYS A 10 11.49 10.77 3.95
CA LYS A 10 12.77 10.65 3.25
C LYS A 10 13.95 10.74 4.21
N LYS A 11 13.93 11.70 5.12
CA LYS A 11 14.99 11.85 6.15
C LYS A 11 15.07 10.63 7.05
N GLN A 12 13.92 10.05 7.48
CA GLN A 12 13.94 8.82 8.30
C GLN A 12 14.56 7.67 7.51
N VAL A 13 14.16 7.45 6.27
CA VAL A 13 14.73 6.40 5.40
C VAL A 13 16.24 6.56 5.24
N GLU A 14 16.69 7.76 4.93
CA GLU A 14 18.15 8.05 4.72
C GLU A 14 18.98 7.88 6.00
N SER A 15 18.38 8.04 7.19
CA SER A 15 19.06 7.84 8.48
C SER A 15 19.00 6.41 9.01
N SER A 16 18.25 5.51 8.36
CA SER A 16 18.01 4.13 8.79
C SER A 16 18.61 3.08 7.84
N ALA A 17 19.74 3.38 7.22
CA ALA A 17 20.35 2.52 6.20
C ALA A 17 20.67 1.10 6.69
N ASP A 18 20.99 0.95 7.97
CA ASP A 18 21.31 -0.33 8.60
C ASP A 18 20.11 -1.05 9.24
N GLU A 19 18.93 -0.42 9.21
CA GLU A 19 17.71 -0.94 9.82
C GLU A 19 16.76 -1.55 8.77
N ILE A 20 15.86 -2.43 9.22
CA ILE A 20 14.72 -2.87 8.40
C ILE A 20 13.68 -1.76 8.48
N VAL A 21 13.43 -1.13 7.34
CA VAL A 21 12.51 0.00 7.28
C VAL A 21 11.15 -0.45 6.77
N VAL A 22 10.12 -0.23 7.60
CA VAL A 22 8.73 -0.50 7.28
C VAL A 22 7.95 0.81 7.19
N THR A 23 7.39 1.09 6.03
CA THR A 23 6.48 2.21 5.83
C THR A 23 5.04 1.72 5.92
N CYS A 24 4.23 2.33 6.78
CA CYS A 24 2.79 2.08 6.87
C CYS A 24 2.02 3.33 6.44
N HIS A 25 1.12 3.18 5.49
CA HIS A 25 0.25 4.25 5.03
C HIS A 25 -1.11 3.69 4.61
N HIS A 26 -2.18 4.49 4.69
CA HIS A 26 -3.50 4.04 4.27
C HIS A 26 -3.53 3.59 2.79
N HIS A 27 -2.90 4.36 1.90
CA HIS A 27 -2.84 4.04 0.48
C HIS A 27 -1.55 3.31 0.11
N MET A 28 -1.65 2.46 -0.90
CA MET A 28 -0.48 1.96 -1.63
C MET A 28 0.05 3.03 -2.58
N LEU A 29 1.27 2.88 -3.06
CA LEU A 29 1.78 3.69 -4.18
C LEU A 29 1.10 3.25 -5.47
N ARG A 30 1.09 4.14 -6.46
CA ARG A 30 0.46 3.89 -7.75
C ARG A 30 1.08 2.68 -8.44
N GLU A 31 0.22 1.78 -8.92
CA GLU A 31 0.61 0.58 -9.67
C GLU A 31 1.61 -0.33 -8.93
N THR A 32 1.46 -0.45 -7.61
CA THR A 32 2.29 -1.35 -6.81
C THR A 32 1.57 -2.60 -6.33
N THR A 33 0.24 -2.57 -6.16
CA THR A 33 -0.56 -3.75 -5.79
C THR A 33 -1.93 -3.71 -6.46
N VAL A 34 -2.73 -4.74 -6.26
CA VAL A 34 -4.09 -4.86 -6.77
C VAL A 34 -4.92 -3.60 -6.48
N GLY A 35 -5.56 -3.06 -7.50
CA GLY A 35 -6.43 -1.89 -7.39
C GLY A 35 -5.71 -0.55 -7.25
N SER A 36 -4.43 -0.51 -6.88
CA SER A 36 -3.69 0.75 -6.75
C SER A 36 -3.36 1.35 -8.13
N GLY A 37 -3.91 2.52 -8.43
CA GLY A 37 -3.76 3.20 -9.73
C GLY A 37 -4.89 2.94 -10.72
N ASP A 38 -5.90 2.14 -10.37
CA ASP A 38 -7.03 1.84 -11.25
C ASP A 38 -8.17 2.87 -11.16
N TYR A 39 -8.10 3.78 -10.18
CA TYR A 39 -9.04 4.88 -10.02
C TYR A 39 -8.31 6.18 -9.70
N GLU A 40 -8.54 7.20 -10.51
CA GLU A 40 -7.87 8.51 -10.44
C GLU A 40 -8.57 9.51 -9.48
N GLY A 41 -9.59 9.06 -8.76
CA GLY A 41 -10.37 9.93 -7.89
C GLY A 41 -11.54 10.59 -8.61
N VAL A 42 -12.05 11.66 -8.01
CA VAL A 42 -13.18 12.45 -8.52
C VAL A 42 -12.74 13.86 -8.87
N SER A 43 -13.36 14.46 -9.87
CA SER A 43 -13.20 15.89 -10.17
C SER A 43 -14.45 16.66 -9.77
N LYS A 44 -14.27 17.94 -9.50
CA LYS A 44 -15.35 18.87 -9.17
C LYS A 44 -15.66 19.78 -10.35
N ASN A 45 -16.92 19.85 -10.73
CA ASN A 45 -17.39 20.79 -11.72
C ASN A 45 -17.44 22.22 -11.12
N PRO A 46 -17.47 23.28 -11.94
CA PRO A 46 -17.61 24.64 -11.45
C PRO A 46 -18.86 24.90 -10.60
N ASP A 47 -19.92 24.12 -10.80
CA ASP A 47 -21.17 24.17 -10.03
C ASP A 47 -21.09 23.42 -8.68
N GLY A 48 -19.94 22.80 -8.36
CA GLY A 48 -19.72 22.05 -7.14
C GLY A 48 -20.13 20.58 -7.20
N THR A 49 -20.72 20.10 -8.29
CA THR A 49 -21.02 18.68 -8.50
C THR A 49 -19.76 17.87 -8.77
N TYR A 50 -19.80 16.55 -8.49
CA TYR A 50 -18.67 15.67 -8.71
C TYR A 50 -18.86 14.83 -9.98
N ARG A 51 -17.76 14.57 -10.65
CA ARG A 51 -17.66 13.58 -11.73
C ARG A 51 -16.48 12.66 -11.48
N SER A 52 -16.59 11.40 -11.89
CA SER A 52 -15.45 10.47 -11.89
C SER A 52 -14.35 10.97 -12.83
N GLY A 53 -13.12 10.75 -12.48
CA GLY A 53 -11.96 11.13 -13.27
C GLY A 53 -10.89 11.79 -12.40
N LYS A 54 -10.05 12.57 -13.03
CA LYS A 54 -8.98 13.29 -12.33
C LYS A 54 -9.59 14.41 -11.49
N TYR A 55 -9.64 14.21 -10.19
CA TYR A 55 -9.95 15.27 -9.26
C TYR A 55 -8.67 15.93 -8.80
N HIS A 56 -8.74 17.24 -8.86
CA HIS A 56 -7.74 18.08 -8.22
C HIS A 56 -8.48 18.90 -7.16
N GLY A 57 -8.14 18.69 -5.90
CA GLY A 57 -8.59 19.53 -4.79
C GLY A 57 -8.28 21.01 -5.02
N PRO A 58 -8.51 21.88 -4.07
CA PRO A 58 -8.28 23.32 -4.22
C PRO A 58 -6.89 23.68 -4.73
N ASP A 59 -5.90 22.83 -4.41
CA ASP A 59 -4.49 23.02 -4.80
C ASP A 59 -4.05 22.12 -5.96
N GLY A 60 -5.00 21.52 -6.68
CA GLY A 60 -4.73 20.67 -7.84
C GLY A 60 -4.43 19.21 -7.50
N ALA A 61 -4.44 18.79 -6.23
CA ALA A 61 -4.19 17.41 -5.83
C ALA A 61 -5.37 16.49 -6.17
N PRO A 62 -5.13 15.26 -6.68
CA PRO A 62 -6.18 14.27 -6.86
C PRO A 62 -6.77 13.88 -5.50
N GLU A 63 -8.09 13.76 -5.41
CA GLU A 63 -8.79 13.37 -4.18
C GLU A 63 -9.57 12.08 -4.39
N GLY A 64 -9.47 11.16 -3.42
CA GLY A 64 -10.13 9.86 -3.48
C GLY A 64 -9.56 8.89 -4.51
N ALA A 65 -8.34 9.11 -5.01
CA ALA A 65 -7.65 8.16 -5.88
C ALA A 65 -7.35 6.85 -5.16
N SER A 66 -7.24 5.74 -5.90
CA SER A 66 -6.94 4.43 -5.35
C SER A 66 -5.47 4.23 -4.96
N TYR A 67 -4.68 5.28 -4.94
CA TYR A 67 -3.26 5.29 -4.61
C TYR A 67 -2.90 6.53 -3.79
N LEU A 68 -1.71 6.54 -3.19
CA LEU A 68 -1.22 7.68 -2.41
C LEU A 68 -1.17 8.95 -3.26
N TYR A 69 -1.72 10.04 -2.73
CA TYR A 69 -1.71 11.35 -3.37
C TYR A 69 -1.35 12.45 -2.36
N PHE A 70 -0.88 13.57 -2.89
CA PHE A 70 -0.56 14.76 -2.11
C PHE A 70 -1.75 15.71 -2.10
N VAL A 71 -2.05 16.26 -0.93
CA VAL A 71 -3.14 17.24 -0.75
C VAL A 71 -2.67 18.68 -0.94
N ASP A 72 -1.35 18.92 -0.93
CA ASP A 72 -0.73 20.23 -1.14
C ASP A 72 -0.08 20.38 -2.52
N ASP A 73 -0.23 19.37 -3.39
CA ASP A 73 0.31 19.28 -4.75
C ASP A 73 1.84 19.56 -4.87
N LYS A 74 2.54 19.44 -3.77
CA LYS A 74 3.98 19.72 -3.68
C LYS A 74 4.63 18.72 -2.71
N PRO A 75 5.46 17.83 -3.18
CA PRO A 75 5.89 17.51 -4.54
C PRO A 75 4.80 16.78 -5.32
N LYS A 76 5.07 16.56 -6.62
CA LYS A 76 4.17 15.83 -7.51
C LYS A 76 3.82 14.46 -6.95
N ALA A 77 2.63 13.95 -7.28
CA ALA A 77 2.07 12.69 -6.80
C ALA A 77 3.03 11.47 -6.88
N GLN A 78 4.01 11.49 -7.76
CA GLN A 78 4.99 10.41 -7.96
C GLN A 78 6.30 10.59 -7.17
N ALA A 79 6.34 11.45 -6.16
CA ALA A 79 7.60 11.72 -5.43
C ALA A 79 8.15 10.46 -4.72
N PHE A 80 7.30 9.65 -4.11
CA PHE A 80 7.71 8.39 -3.48
C PHE A 80 8.21 7.38 -4.52
N GLU A 81 7.48 7.19 -5.61
CA GLU A 81 7.86 6.30 -6.70
C GLU A 81 9.20 6.70 -7.31
N SER A 82 9.38 7.99 -7.57
CA SER A 82 10.63 8.52 -8.11
C SER A 82 11.80 8.32 -7.16
N TYR A 83 11.57 8.52 -5.85
CA TYR A 83 12.60 8.30 -4.85
C TYR A 83 12.99 6.82 -4.76
N LEU A 84 12.01 5.90 -4.64
CA LEU A 84 12.26 4.47 -4.54
C LEU A 84 12.86 3.88 -5.82
N ALA A 85 12.50 4.39 -6.99
CA ALA A 85 13.11 3.99 -8.26
C ALA A 85 14.59 4.43 -8.36
N ALA A 86 14.92 5.60 -7.81
CA ALA A 86 16.29 6.08 -7.75
C ALA A 86 17.14 5.41 -6.65
N HIS A 87 16.50 4.85 -5.61
CA HIS A 87 17.14 4.23 -4.45
C HIS A 87 16.52 2.84 -4.18
N PRO A 88 16.73 1.85 -5.05
CA PRO A 88 16.13 0.52 -4.89
C PRO A 88 16.54 -0.12 -3.56
N GLY A 89 15.54 -0.64 -2.81
CA GLY A 89 15.77 -1.25 -1.50
C GLY A 89 15.99 -0.24 -0.36
N ALA A 90 15.70 1.04 -0.57
CA ALA A 90 15.77 2.06 0.48
C ALA A 90 14.84 1.77 1.68
N ILE A 91 13.75 1.05 1.43
CA ILE A 91 12.89 0.48 2.45
C ILE A 91 12.64 -1.01 2.14
N ASP A 92 12.31 -1.80 3.15
CA ASP A 92 12.06 -3.24 2.99
C ASP A 92 10.59 -3.54 2.68
N LEU A 93 9.68 -2.83 3.36
CA LEU A 93 8.24 -3.07 3.30
C LEU A 93 7.46 -1.76 3.15
N TRP A 94 6.46 -1.78 2.28
CA TRP A 94 5.37 -0.81 2.25
C TRP A 94 4.06 -1.53 2.54
N LEU A 95 3.42 -1.20 3.67
CA LEU A 95 2.14 -1.75 4.09
C LEU A 95 1.05 -0.70 3.85
N GLY A 96 -0.01 -1.11 3.17
CA GLY A 96 -1.16 -0.23 2.91
C GLY A 96 -2.44 -1.02 2.70
N GLY A 97 -3.50 -0.32 2.38
CA GLY A 97 -4.82 -0.89 2.11
C GLY A 97 -5.59 -0.03 1.11
N HIS A 98 -6.75 0.50 1.52
CA HIS A 98 -7.62 1.37 0.74
C HIS A 98 -8.37 0.66 -0.39
N THR A 99 -7.72 -0.17 -1.19
CA THR A 99 -8.38 -0.97 -2.22
C THR A 99 -9.02 -2.19 -1.55
N HIS A 100 -10.33 -2.19 -1.47
CA HIS A 100 -11.10 -3.22 -0.79
C HIS A 100 -11.31 -4.42 -1.71
N THR A 101 -10.28 -5.25 -1.83
CA THR A 101 -10.21 -6.39 -2.75
C THR A 101 -10.15 -7.71 -1.99
N HIS A 102 -10.59 -8.81 -2.62
CA HIS A 102 -10.48 -10.15 -2.06
C HIS A 102 -9.02 -10.62 -2.03
N PRO A 103 -8.64 -11.51 -1.10
CA PRO A 103 -7.24 -11.93 -0.96
C PRO A 103 -6.64 -12.59 -2.20
N ASP A 104 -7.47 -13.15 -3.09
CA ASP A 104 -7.05 -13.78 -4.35
C ASP A 104 -7.14 -12.85 -5.57
N ASP A 105 -7.60 -11.61 -5.39
CA ASP A 105 -7.79 -10.72 -6.53
C ASP A 105 -6.46 -10.38 -7.19
N VAL A 106 -6.50 -10.46 -8.52
CA VAL A 106 -5.44 -9.98 -9.41
C VAL A 106 -6.07 -9.05 -10.44
N LEU A 107 -5.62 -7.81 -10.50
CA LEU A 107 -6.10 -6.82 -11.44
C LEU A 107 -4.92 -6.15 -12.15
N ASN A 108 -5.00 -6.08 -13.48
CA ASN A 108 -3.92 -5.54 -14.31
C ASN A 108 -2.55 -6.20 -14.02
N GLY A 109 -2.54 -7.52 -13.72
CA GLY A 109 -1.35 -8.29 -13.41
C GLY A 109 -0.74 -8.03 -12.03
N ARG A 110 -1.45 -7.32 -11.14
CA ARG A 110 -1.02 -7.04 -9.77
C ARG A 110 -1.89 -7.76 -8.76
N SER A 111 -1.25 -8.39 -7.80
CA SER A 111 -1.84 -9.07 -6.64
C SER A 111 -1.77 -8.22 -5.37
N HIS A 112 -2.11 -8.80 -4.23
CA HIS A 112 -1.97 -8.15 -2.93
C HIS A 112 -0.53 -7.97 -2.47
N VAL A 113 0.39 -8.79 -2.99
CA VAL A 113 1.80 -8.79 -2.60
C VAL A 113 2.65 -8.71 -3.84
N GLU A 114 3.37 -7.63 -3.99
CA GLU A 114 4.20 -7.34 -5.16
C GLU A 114 5.58 -6.85 -4.74
N ARG A 115 6.59 -7.05 -5.61
CA ARG A 115 7.92 -6.50 -5.40
C ARG A 115 8.28 -5.55 -6.53
N LYS A 116 8.61 -4.31 -6.16
CA LYS A 116 9.00 -3.26 -7.11
C LYS A 116 10.09 -2.40 -6.48
N TRP A 117 11.08 -1.97 -7.24
CA TRP A 117 12.22 -1.15 -6.75
C TRP A 117 12.94 -1.74 -5.52
N GLY A 118 13.01 -3.07 -5.42
CA GLY A 118 13.60 -3.74 -4.25
C GLY A 118 12.75 -3.72 -2.98
N VAL A 119 11.56 -3.14 -3.02
CA VAL A 119 10.61 -3.00 -1.91
C VAL A 119 9.50 -4.04 -2.05
N ASN A 120 9.11 -4.66 -0.94
CA ASN A 120 7.93 -5.51 -0.87
C ASN A 120 6.70 -4.66 -0.52
N PHE A 121 5.73 -4.60 -1.42
CA PHE A 121 4.45 -3.93 -1.23
C PHE A 121 3.41 -4.95 -0.80
N VAL A 122 2.75 -4.71 0.34
CA VAL A 122 1.71 -5.62 0.87
C VAL A 122 0.43 -4.84 1.11
N ASN A 123 -0.59 -5.17 0.31
CA ASN A 123 -1.93 -4.65 0.49
C ASN A 123 -2.64 -5.45 1.59
N CYS A 124 -3.00 -4.79 2.67
CA CYS A 124 -3.72 -5.36 3.81
C CYS A 124 -5.24 -5.31 3.64
N ALA A 125 -5.72 -4.80 2.50
CA ALA A 125 -7.14 -4.59 2.19
C ALA A 125 -7.89 -3.80 3.28
N GLN A 126 -8.81 -4.43 4.00
CA GLN A 126 -9.65 -3.76 4.98
C GLN A 126 -9.99 -4.65 6.18
N LEU A 127 -10.34 -4.00 7.30
CA LEU A 127 -10.93 -4.65 8.48
C LEU A 127 -12.44 -4.40 8.59
N SER A 128 -13.03 -3.62 7.68
CA SER A 128 -14.43 -3.18 7.75
C SER A 128 -15.24 -3.70 6.56
N LYS A 129 -16.49 -4.11 6.81
CA LYS A 129 -17.47 -4.49 5.78
C LYS A 129 -18.12 -3.30 5.07
N PHE A 130 -18.00 -2.07 5.62
CA PHE A 130 -18.89 -0.96 5.30
C PHE A 130 -18.63 -0.21 3.99
N HIS A 131 -17.52 -0.45 3.32
CA HIS A 131 -17.11 0.37 2.18
C HIS A 131 -16.82 -0.41 0.90
N SER A 132 -17.25 -1.68 0.80
CA SER A 132 -17.09 -2.42 -0.45
C SER A 132 -18.42 -2.54 -1.19
N TYR A 133 -18.42 -2.20 -2.46
CA TYR A 133 -19.50 -2.53 -3.39
C TYR A 133 -19.57 -4.03 -3.69
N VAL A 134 -18.51 -4.74 -3.39
CA VAL A 134 -18.39 -6.19 -3.47
C VAL A 134 -18.03 -6.65 -2.07
N THR A 135 -18.59 -7.78 -1.66
CA THR A 135 -18.37 -8.39 -0.33
C THR A 135 -16.91 -8.77 -0.13
N CYS A 136 -16.05 -7.78 0.10
CA CYS A 136 -14.67 -8.02 0.48
C CYS A 136 -14.62 -8.43 1.96
N PRO A 137 -14.03 -9.57 2.31
CA PRO A 137 -13.96 -10.00 3.70
C PRO A 137 -13.08 -9.07 4.51
N PRO A 138 -13.44 -8.78 5.77
CA PRO A 138 -12.50 -8.19 6.70
C PRO A 138 -11.31 -9.13 6.88
N MET A 139 -10.10 -8.64 6.63
CA MET A 139 -8.90 -9.47 6.76
C MET A 139 -7.74 -8.72 7.41
N SER A 140 -6.80 -9.47 7.96
CA SER A 140 -5.53 -8.95 8.45
C SER A 140 -4.35 -9.76 7.91
N ARG A 141 -3.19 -9.12 7.88
CA ARG A 141 -1.92 -9.76 7.53
C ARG A 141 -1.06 -9.93 8.78
N HIS A 142 -0.54 -11.12 8.96
CA HIS A 142 0.36 -11.46 10.06
C HIS A 142 1.76 -11.70 9.51
N PHE A 143 2.71 -10.90 9.98
CA PHE A 143 4.12 -10.96 9.58
C PHE A 143 4.92 -11.69 10.66
N THR A 144 5.70 -12.68 10.27
CA THR A 144 6.62 -13.38 11.16
C THR A 144 8.05 -13.11 10.70
N PHE A 145 8.80 -12.39 11.52
CA PHE A 145 10.22 -12.16 11.37
C PHE A 145 10.98 -13.20 12.19
N THR A 146 12.00 -13.81 11.60
CA THR A 146 12.87 -14.79 12.28
C THR A 146 14.25 -14.19 12.43
N GLU A 147 14.80 -14.21 13.64
CA GLU A 147 16.13 -13.68 13.93
C GLU A 147 17.19 -14.35 13.06
N GLY A 148 18.09 -13.54 12.49
CA GLY A 148 19.12 -13.98 11.55
C GLY A 148 18.62 -14.28 10.14
N SER A 149 17.30 -14.18 9.87
CA SER A 149 16.71 -14.47 8.56
C SER A 149 16.36 -13.21 7.79
N ARG A 150 16.54 -13.29 6.47
CA ARG A 150 15.99 -12.28 5.52
C ARG A 150 14.57 -12.61 5.09
N LEU A 151 14.06 -13.79 5.41
CA LEU A 151 12.73 -14.22 5.00
C LEU A 151 11.70 -13.83 6.05
N VAL A 152 10.63 -13.18 5.61
CA VAL A 152 9.44 -12.85 6.40
C VAL A 152 8.29 -13.69 5.87
N ARG A 153 7.66 -14.47 6.74
CA ARG A 153 6.42 -15.18 6.43
C ARG A 153 5.24 -14.24 6.60
N VAL A 154 4.40 -14.14 5.58
CA VAL A 154 3.15 -13.38 5.62
C VAL A 154 1.97 -14.32 5.52
N ARG A 155 1.06 -14.26 6.49
CA ARG A 155 -0.19 -15.02 6.49
C ARG A 155 -1.38 -14.08 6.42
N CYS A 156 -2.49 -14.57 5.88
CA CYS A 156 -3.77 -13.89 5.83
C CYS A 156 -4.76 -14.55 6.79
N TYR A 157 -5.47 -13.74 7.57
CA TYR A 157 -6.57 -14.19 8.42
C TYR A 157 -7.86 -13.51 7.99
N LEU A 158 -8.89 -14.28 7.67
CA LEU A 158 -10.23 -13.80 7.36
C LEU A 158 -11.04 -13.71 8.65
N HIS A 159 -11.65 -12.55 8.90
CA HIS A 159 -12.41 -12.28 10.12
C HIS A 159 -13.89 -12.65 10.00
N ASP A 160 -14.33 -13.07 8.84
CA ASP A 160 -15.67 -13.64 8.60
C ASP A 160 -15.64 -14.68 7.46
N ASP A 161 -16.78 -15.27 7.15
CA ASP A 161 -16.98 -16.30 6.14
C ASP A 161 -17.53 -15.78 4.80
N THR A 162 -17.46 -14.49 4.55
CA THR A 162 -18.03 -13.86 3.33
C THR A 162 -17.37 -14.35 2.04
N HIS A 163 -16.05 -14.58 2.07
CA HIS A 163 -15.28 -15.04 0.91
C HIS A 163 -14.91 -16.52 0.99
N ALA A 164 -14.45 -16.95 2.16
CA ALA A 164 -14.07 -18.32 2.48
C ALA A 164 -14.31 -18.54 3.98
N ALA A 165 -14.13 -19.75 4.48
CA ALA A 165 -14.27 -20.04 5.90
C ALA A 165 -13.40 -19.09 6.74
N GLN A 166 -14.00 -18.53 7.80
CA GLN A 166 -13.27 -17.68 8.76
C GLN A 166 -12.02 -18.41 9.28
N GLY A 167 -10.91 -17.71 9.37
CA GLY A 167 -9.66 -18.27 9.87
C GLY A 167 -8.46 -17.96 8.98
N TRP A 168 -7.41 -18.76 9.14
CA TRP A 168 -6.23 -18.65 8.29
C TRP A 168 -6.55 -19.05 6.86
N TYR A 169 -6.14 -18.20 5.93
CA TYR A 169 -6.37 -18.38 4.50
C TYR A 169 -5.05 -18.74 3.77
N PRO A 170 -4.77 -20.03 3.57
CA PRO A 170 -3.48 -20.50 3.06
C PRO A 170 -3.12 -20.00 1.66
N ASN A 171 -4.14 -19.78 0.78
CA ASN A 171 -3.90 -19.33 -0.59
C ASN A 171 -3.22 -17.97 -0.67
N ALA A 172 -3.39 -17.14 0.36
CA ALA A 172 -2.77 -15.81 0.44
C ALA A 172 -1.55 -15.79 1.38
N GLU A 173 -1.01 -16.95 1.72
CA GLU A 173 0.26 -17.06 2.45
C GLU A 173 1.45 -16.95 1.50
N CYS A 174 2.47 -16.19 1.87
CA CYS A 174 3.68 -16.03 1.07
C CYS A 174 4.91 -15.74 1.92
N GLY A 175 6.08 -15.84 1.30
CA GLY A 175 7.37 -15.39 1.84
C GLY A 175 7.82 -14.11 1.16
N LEU A 176 8.36 -13.17 1.92
CA LEU A 176 9.01 -11.95 1.42
C LEU A 176 10.48 -11.99 1.76
N GLU A 177 11.32 -11.45 0.88
CA GLU A 177 12.75 -11.30 1.14
C GLU A 177 13.07 -9.85 1.49
N LEU A 178 13.70 -9.64 2.65
CA LEU A 178 14.21 -8.36 3.10
C LEU A 178 15.57 -8.04 2.46
N SER A 179 15.96 -6.78 2.48
CA SER A 179 17.27 -6.32 2.03
C SER A 179 18.41 -6.87 2.92
N LYS A 180 18.13 -7.09 4.21
CA LYS A 180 19.07 -7.55 5.23
C LYS A 180 18.40 -8.51 6.23
N PRO A 181 19.19 -9.31 6.99
CA PRO A 181 18.64 -10.18 8.04
C PRO A 181 17.99 -9.36 9.17
N PHE A 182 16.93 -9.90 9.74
CA PHE A 182 16.30 -9.34 10.94
C PHE A 182 17.10 -9.72 12.19
N TYR A 183 17.42 -8.73 13.01
CA TYR A 183 17.98 -8.92 14.36
C TYR A 183 17.18 -8.07 15.35
N ARG A 184 16.95 -8.63 16.53
CA ARG A 184 16.38 -7.85 17.62
C ARG A 184 17.45 -6.91 18.17
N SER A 185 17.10 -5.65 18.32
CA SER A 185 17.89 -4.64 19.03
C SER A 185 17.80 -4.82 20.54
#